data_e7f6f2dfe1ce5517728b3c92bb3a0729
#
_entry.id   e7f6f2dfe1ce5517728b3c92bb3a0729
#
_cell.length_a   1.000
_cell.length_b   1.000
_cell.length_c   1.000
_cell.angle_alpha   90.00
_cell.angle_beta   90.00
_cell.angle_gamma   90.00
#
_symmetry.space_group_name_H-M   'P 1'
#
loop_
_entity.id
_entity.type
_entity.pdbx_description
1 polymer ?
#
loop_
_entity_poly.entity_id
_entity_poly.type
_entity_poly.pdbx_seq_one_letter_code
_entity_poly.pdbx_strand_id
1 'polypeptide(L)'
;MQMDDSVLALSDLWVAWQPIVDLKSGEIYGHEALIRGTAGSPFAMPAQIFPAATAQGIATELEITCRRLAFLGAMQHIPTSQRVFINISNHLSQLPLNVPESLDTHPERLAIEISEAEPILGNQELLQIVQQWRQHGYTIVLDDYGSGYASAATVLALAPDIIKLDRLLVANLDQDRAKQSIVSSVRDYTADLGIKIIGEGIETESEYRMLKELQVDFGQGYWLARPSPTPSLSHFDLGITQEFASATNLTHPKGLHPFDFYRAAIFSSSIPSYIVDRRRTIVAWNPAAVALIGYESLTGQKCFGGTLLHQNPEGHAICFRTCPLVWGMARRRIEGPHLVSFRGSDGRRKNALTTIFPIWDAHTQRVIGALEQFHPWPGREN
;
A
#
# COMPACT_ATOMS: atom_id res chain seq x y z
N MET A 1 26.98 22.72 30.47
CA MET A 1 25.79 22.55 29.63
C MET A 1 24.69 23.35 30.31
N GLN A 2 24.43 24.57 29.84
CA GLN A 2 23.35 25.40 30.39
C GLN A 2 22.04 24.65 30.10
N MET A 3 21.30 24.31 31.14
CA MET A 3 19.91 23.91 31.02
C MET A 3 19.18 25.17 30.53
N ASP A 4 18.62 25.09 29.35
CA ASP A 4 17.74 26.12 28.79
C ASP A 4 16.47 26.09 29.66
N ASP A 5 16.24 27.11 30.46
CA ASP A 5 15.06 27.27 31.35
C ASP A 5 13.78 27.57 30.53
N SER A 6 13.75 27.23 29.25
CA SER A 6 12.59 27.43 28.39
C SER A 6 11.44 26.54 28.86
N VAL A 7 10.30 27.14 29.11
CA VAL A 7 9.05 26.46 29.47
C VAL A 7 8.25 26.16 28.21
N LEU A 8 7.79 24.93 28.09
CA LEU A 8 6.88 24.53 26.99
C LEU A 8 5.51 25.18 27.21
N ALA A 9 5.14 26.10 26.35
CA ALA A 9 3.81 26.70 26.36
C ALA A 9 2.87 25.93 25.41
N LEU A 10 1.81 25.31 25.96
CA LEU A 10 0.85 24.54 25.16
C LEU A 10 0.05 25.41 24.20
N SER A 11 -0.01 26.75 24.44
CA SER A 11 -0.63 27.73 23.52
C SER A 11 0.11 27.89 22.21
N ASP A 12 1.39 27.52 22.17
CA ASP A 12 2.26 27.71 20.99
C ASP A 12 2.25 26.49 20.06
N LEU A 13 1.48 25.48 20.43
CA LEU A 13 1.34 24.24 19.67
C LEU A 13 0.30 24.39 18.56
N TRP A 14 0.58 23.74 17.44
CA TRP A 14 -0.31 23.65 16.28
C TRP A 14 -0.19 22.30 15.59
N VAL A 15 -1.13 21.98 14.71
CA VAL A 15 -1.16 20.70 13.99
C VAL A 15 -0.68 20.90 12.56
N ALA A 16 0.30 20.10 12.16
CA ALA A 16 0.64 19.87 10.76
C ALA A 16 -0.08 18.62 10.26
N TRP A 17 -0.59 18.69 9.04
CA TRP A 17 -1.31 17.62 8.38
C TRP A 17 -0.43 16.94 7.36
N GLN A 18 -0.27 15.64 7.46
CA GLN A 18 0.44 14.86 6.45
C GLN A 18 -0.53 13.91 5.76
N PRO A 19 -0.63 13.95 4.42
CA PRO A 19 -1.55 13.09 3.69
C PRO A 19 -1.09 11.64 3.69
N ILE A 20 -2.06 10.74 3.81
CA ILE A 20 -1.94 9.31 3.57
C ILE A 20 -2.66 9.04 2.25
N VAL A 21 -1.93 8.48 1.30
CA VAL A 21 -2.33 8.37 -0.10
C VAL A 21 -2.55 6.91 -0.48
N ASP A 22 -3.64 6.61 -1.15
CA ASP A 22 -3.86 5.32 -1.78
C ASP A 22 -2.83 5.14 -2.91
N LEU A 23 -1.94 4.15 -2.77
CA LEU A 23 -0.82 3.94 -3.69
C LEU A 23 -1.28 3.44 -5.07
N LYS A 24 -2.51 2.99 -5.18
CA LYS A 24 -3.08 2.50 -6.44
C LYS A 24 -3.75 3.63 -7.23
N SER A 25 -4.55 4.46 -6.56
CA SER A 25 -5.33 5.50 -7.22
C SER A 25 -4.70 6.88 -7.17
N GLY A 26 -3.82 7.17 -6.18
CA GLY A 26 -3.31 8.51 -5.91
C GLY A 26 -4.28 9.39 -5.12
N GLU A 27 -5.44 8.87 -4.74
CA GLU A 27 -6.41 9.59 -3.93
C GLU A 27 -5.95 9.72 -2.48
N ILE A 28 -6.31 10.81 -1.84
CA ILE A 28 -6.01 11.02 -0.42
C ILE A 28 -7.01 10.22 0.41
N TYR A 29 -6.50 9.21 1.12
CA TYR A 29 -7.28 8.37 2.03
C TYR A 29 -7.60 9.08 3.34
N GLY A 30 -6.65 9.86 3.85
CA GLY A 30 -6.79 10.61 5.08
C GLY A 30 -5.58 11.49 5.37
N HIS A 31 -5.57 12.08 6.55
CA HIS A 31 -4.45 12.90 7.03
C HIS A 31 -4.08 12.54 8.45
N GLU A 32 -2.80 12.46 8.72
CA GLU A 32 -2.29 12.33 10.08
C GLU A 32 -2.09 13.71 10.70
N ALA A 33 -2.56 13.85 11.94
CA ALA A 33 -2.43 15.03 12.78
C ALA A 33 -1.10 14.99 13.55
N LEU A 34 -0.15 15.79 13.14
CA LEU A 34 1.19 15.82 13.70
C LEU A 34 1.43 17.12 14.48
N ILE A 35 1.59 17.01 15.81
CA ILE A 35 1.83 18.19 16.65
C ILE A 35 3.14 18.88 16.29
N ARG A 36 3.16 20.20 16.34
CA ARG A 36 4.31 21.07 16.12
C ARG A 36 4.27 22.23 17.11
N GLY A 37 5.43 22.71 17.46
CA GLY A 37 5.56 23.98 18.17
C GLY A 37 6.04 25.10 17.23
N THR A 38 6.20 26.29 17.80
CA THR A 38 6.67 27.46 17.05
C THR A 38 8.04 27.20 16.40
N ALA A 39 8.15 27.53 15.13
CA ALA A 39 9.39 27.37 14.37
C ALA A 39 10.54 28.17 15.02
N GLY A 40 11.71 27.54 15.18
CA GLY A 40 12.88 28.10 15.83
C GLY A 40 12.86 28.05 17.35
N SER A 41 11.76 27.61 17.99
CA SER A 41 11.75 27.34 19.43
C SER A 41 12.48 26.02 19.77
N PRO A 42 12.94 25.86 21.03
CA PRO A 42 13.50 24.59 21.51
C PRO A 42 12.50 23.42 21.43
N PHE A 43 11.21 23.71 21.27
CA PHE A 43 10.09 22.76 21.23
C PHE A 43 9.37 22.73 19.89
N ALA A 44 10.12 22.86 18.79
CA ALA A 44 9.52 22.91 17.45
C ALA A 44 8.96 21.55 16.97
N MET A 45 9.55 20.44 17.41
CA MET A 45 9.23 19.09 16.93
C MET A 45 8.78 18.16 18.04
N PRO A 46 7.98 17.11 17.75
CA PRO A 46 7.51 16.13 18.75
C PRO A 46 8.61 15.57 19.64
N ALA A 47 9.77 15.25 19.06
CA ALA A 47 10.92 14.71 19.79
C ALA A 47 11.45 15.63 20.92
N GLN A 48 11.12 16.91 20.89
CA GLN A 48 11.45 17.85 21.95
C GLN A 48 10.23 18.15 22.84
N ILE A 49 9.03 18.18 22.26
CA ILE A 49 7.78 18.54 22.95
C ILE A 49 7.43 17.49 24.03
N PHE A 50 7.37 16.22 23.68
CA PHE A 50 6.93 15.17 24.61
C PHE A 50 7.88 14.96 25.80
N PRO A 51 9.22 14.89 25.63
CA PRO A 51 10.14 14.81 26.77
C PRO A 51 10.08 16.04 27.68
N ALA A 52 9.92 17.24 27.08
CA ALA A 52 9.79 18.47 27.88
C ALA A 52 8.51 18.48 28.70
N ALA A 53 7.39 18.09 28.14
CA ALA A 53 6.12 17.98 28.85
C ALA A 53 6.20 16.97 30.02
N THR A 54 6.87 15.85 29.81
CA THR A 54 7.10 14.84 30.84
C THR A 54 7.97 15.42 31.96
N ALA A 55 9.06 16.09 31.62
CA ALA A 55 9.97 16.73 32.61
C ALA A 55 9.28 17.84 33.40
N GLN A 56 8.33 18.55 32.79
CA GLN A 56 7.56 19.63 33.41
C GLN A 56 6.28 19.13 34.12
N GLY A 57 5.97 17.84 34.09
CA GLY A 57 4.77 17.25 34.70
C GLY A 57 3.46 17.60 34.04
N ILE A 58 3.46 18.02 32.77
CA ILE A 58 2.28 18.45 31.99
C ILE A 58 1.95 17.50 30.82
N ALA A 59 2.39 16.24 30.90
CA ALA A 59 2.15 15.27 29.84
C ALA A 59 0.65 15.02 29.55
N THR A 60 -0.16 14.98 30.60
CA THR A 60 -1.63 14.82 30.48
C THR A 60 -2.28 16.03 29.78
N GLU A 61 -1.89 17.23 30.15
CA GLU A 61 -2.38 18.47 29.54
C GLU A 61 -1.93 18.59 28.09
N LEU A 62 -0.71 18.14 27.77
CA LEU A 62 -0.22 18.05 26.40
C LEU A 62 -1.09 17.08 25.58
N GLU A 63 -1.33 15.87 26.07
CA GLU A 63 -2.14 14.85 25.38
C GLU A 63 -3.55 15.38 25.04
N ILE A 64 -4.23 15.98 26.03
CA ILE A 64 -5.56 16.60 25.84
C ILE A 64 -5.48 17.73 24.81
N THR A 65 -4.42 18.54 24.85
CA THR A 65 -4.24 19.65 23.92
C THR A 65 -4.00 19.16 22.50
N CYS A 66 -3.17 18.13 22.30
CA CYS A 66 -2.93 17.51 21.01
C CYS A 66 -4.24 16.99 20.37
N ARG A 67 -5.02 16.21 21.13
CA ARG A 67 -6.33 15.70 20.67
C ARG A 67 -7.27 16.83 20.29
N ARG A 68 -7.40 17.84 21.14
CA ARG A 68 -8.27 19.01 20.90
C ARG A 68 -7.86 19.76 19.64
N LEU A 69 -6.57 20.02 19.43
CA LEU A 69 -6.06 20.71 18.24
C LEU A 69 -6.29 19.88 16.97
N ALA A 70 -6.07 18.57 17.04
CA ALA A 70 -6.35 17.65 15.92
C ALA A 70 -7.83 17.67 15.55
N PHE A 71 -8.76 17.57 16.51
CA PHE A 71 -10.19 17.59 16.23
C PHE A 71 -10.66 18.93 15.65
N LEU A 72 -10.24 20.05 16.24
CA LEU A 72 -10.61 21.38 15.74
C LEU A 72 -10.08 21.61 14.32
N GLY A 73 -8.82 21.23 14.05
CA GLY A 73 -8.24 21.37 12.73
C GLY A 73 -8.90 20.42 11.71
N ALA A 74 -9.26 19.22 12.12
CA ALA A 74 -9.96 18.26 11.25
C ALA A 74 -11.33 18.79 10.79
N MET A 75 -12.11 19.35 11.72
CA MET A 75 -13.40 19.94 11.39
C MET A 75 -13.30 21.13 10.44
N GLN A 76 -12.20 21.87 10.51
CA GLN A 76 -12.00 23.07 9.68
C GLN A 76 -11.42 22.76 8.31
N HIS A 77 -10.58 21.73 8.19
CA HIS A 77 -9.71 21.56 7.03
C HIS A 77 -9.82 20.23 6.32
N ILE A 78 -10.28 19.15 7.01
CA ILE A 78 -10.31 17.81 6.42
C ILE A 78 -11.71 17.50 5.86
N PRO A 79 -11.82 17.17 4.55
CA PRO A 79 -13.08 16.78 3.94
C PRO A 79 -13.74 15.60 4.64
N THR A 80 -15.07 15.59 4.67
CA THR A 80 -15.85 14.51 5.34
C THR A 80 -15.66 13.14 4.70
N SER A 81 -15.16 13.09 3.46
CA SER A 81 -14.83 11.83 2.77
C SER A 81 -13.46 11.26 3.16
N GLN A 82 -12.66 11.98 3.95
CA GLN A 82 -11.31 11.57 4.34
C GLN A 82 -11.23 11.25 5.83
N ARG A 83 -10.30 10.38 6.19
CA ARG A 83 -10.02 10.00 7.56
C ARG A 83 -9.08 10.97 8.25
N VAL A 84 -9.18 11.00 9.57
CA VAL A 84 -8.29 11.75 10.47
C VAL A 84 -7.55 10.76 11.35
N PHE A 85 -6.25 10.73 11.26
CA PHE A 85 -5.39 9.87 12.06
C PHE A 85 -4.85 10.68 13.24
N ILE A 86 -5.00 10.14 14.44
CA ILE A 86 -4.53 10.77 15.68
C ILE A 86 -3.69 9.79 16.50
N ASN A 87 -2.57 10.27 16.99
CA ASN A 87 -1.70 9.53 17.89
C ASN A 87 -2.24 9.58 19.31
N ILE A 88 -2.25 8.44 20.00
CA ILE A 88 -2.61 8.32 21.41
C ILE A 88 -1.47 7.65 22.16
N SER A 89 -1.00 8.31 23.24
CA SER A 89 -0.02 7.68 24.15
C SER A 89 -0.65 6.49 24.87
N ASN A 90 -0.04 5.31 24.80
CA ASN A 90 -0.61 4.08 25.37
C ASN A 90 -0.87 4.17 26.86
N HIS A 91 0.02 4.88 27.61
CA HIS A 91 -0.12 5.08 29.05
C HIS A 91 -1.16 6.15 29.46
N LEU A 92 -1.67 6.94 28.49
CA LEU A 92 -2.73 7.94 28.67
C LEU A 92 -4.00 7.60 27.92
N SER A 93 -4.13 6.36 27.45
CA SER A 93 -5.30 5.89 26.70
C SER A 93 -6.62 5.98 27.48
N GLN A 94 -6.58 5.87 28.80
CA GLN A 94 -7.75 6.00 29.68
C GLN A 94 -8.35 7.42 29.71
N LEU A 95 -7.64 8.43 29.25
CA LEU A 95 -8.20 9.78 29.17
C LEU A 95 -9.34 9.82 28.13
N PRO A 96 -10.47 10.47 28.44
CA PRO A 96 -11.57 10.59 27.48
C PRO A 96 -11.09 11.22 26.17
N LEU A 97 -11.53 10.66 25.05
CA LEU A 97 -11.18 11.20 23.73
C LEU A 97 -11.79 12.59 23.50
N ASN A 98 -12.99 12.84 24.07
CA ASN A 98 -13.73 14.08 23.89
C ASN A 98 -13.96 14.44 22.41
N VAL A 99 -14.34 13.45 21.61
CA VAL A 99 -14.57 13.61 20.17
C VAL A 99 -15.74 14.57 19.96
N PRO A 100 -15.62 15.61 19.12
CA PRO A 100 -16.72 16.50 18.79
C PRO A 100 -17.84 15.74 18.07
N GLU A 101 -19.11 16.09 18.33
CA GLU A 101 -20.30 15.45 17.76
C GLU A 101 -20.24 15.34 16.23
N SER A 102 -19.73 16.36 15.56
CA SER A 102 -19.58 16.37 14.09
C SER A 102 -18.60 15.33 13.53
N LEU A 103 -17.65 14.84 14.32
CA LEU A 103 -16.77 13.73 14.00
C LEU A 103 -17.32 12.41 14.55
N ASP A 104 -18.00 12.46 15.67
CA ASP A 104 -18.56 11.29 16.36
C ASP A 104 -19.77 10.68 15.61
N THR A 105 -20.47 11.48 14.81
CA THR A 105 -21.53 11.01 13.90
C THR A 105 -20.99 10.17 12.73
N HIS A 106 -19.68 10.23 12.47
CA HIS A 106 -18.97 9.45 11.46
C HIS A 106 -17.72 8.81 12.06
N PRO A 107 -17.88 7.87 13.01
CA PRO A 107 -16.78 7.34 13.80
C PRO A 107 -15.73 6.63 12.93
N GLU A 108 -16.12 6.06 11.79
CA GLU A 108 -15.22 5.43 10.83
C GLU A 108 -14.17 6.38 10.25
N ARG A 109 -14.38 7.68 10.37
CA ARG A 109 -13.43 8.70 9.94
C ARG A 109 -12.26 8.90 10.91
N LEU A 110 -12.45 8.53 12.17
CA LEU A 110 -11.41 8.67 13.18
C LEU A 110 -10.58 7.39 13.24
N ALA A 111 -9.28 7.53 12.93
CA ALA A 111 -8.29 6.48 13.04
C ALA A 111 -7.38 6.76 14.25
N ILE A 112 -7.37 5.85 15.21
CA ILE A 112 -6.63 5.98 16.46
C ILE A 112 -5.35 5.16 16.33
N GLU A 113 -4.20 5.84 16.38
CA GLU A 113 -2.87 5.27 16.26
C GLU A 113 -2.33 4.90 17.64
N ILE A 114 -1.89 3.65 17.75
CA ILE A 114 -1.33 3.02 18.95
C ILE A 114 0.07 2.54 18.57
N SER A 115 1.10 3.18 19.16
CA SER A 115 2.49 2.87 18.84
C SER A 115 2.93 1.55 19.47
N GLU A 116 3.71 0.75 18.71
CA GLU A 116 4.39 -0.42 19.24
C GLU A 116 5.62 -0.11 20.10
N ALA A 117 6.09 1.14 20.09
CA ALA A 117 7.23 1.56 20.92
C ALA A 117 6.94 1.42 22.42
N GLU A 118 5.67 1.38 22.81
CA GLU A 118 5.22 1.08 24.16
C GLU A 118 4.59 -0.31 24.24
N PRO A 119 4.78 -1.09 25.34
CA PRO A 119 4.24 -2.43 25.48
C PRO A 119 2.71 -2.47 25.36
N ILE A 120 2.20 -3.19 24.38
CA ILE A 120 0.77 -3.43 24.19
C ILE A 120 0.36 -4.76 24.86
N LEU A 121 1.19 -5.80 24.70
CA LEU A 121 0.95 -7.10 25.32
C LEU A 121 1.06 -6.99 26.83
N GLY A 122 0.02 -7.48 27.55
CA GLY A 122 -0.05 -7.39 28.99
C GLY A 122 -0.70 -6.12 29.53
N ASN A 123 -0.91 -5.10 28.70
CA ASN A 123 -1.68 -3.90 29.07
C ASN A 123 -3.16 -4.15 28.86
N GLN A 124 -3.81 -4.80 29.85
CA GLN A 124 -5.22 -5.15 29.78
C GLN A 124 -6.14 -3.93 29.71
N GLU A 125 -5.76 -2.82 30.37
CA GLU A 125 -6.52 -1.58 30.36
C GLU A 125 -6.58 -0.98 28.96
N LEU A 126 -5.43 -0.87 28.26
CA LEU A 126 -5.36 -0.44 26.89
C LEU A 126 -6.23 -1.32 25.97
N LEU A 127 -6.12 -2.65 26.08
CA LEU A 127 -6.88 -3.56 25.22
C LEU A 127 -8.39 -3.46 25.46
N GLN A 128 -8.86 -3.22 26.71
CA GLN A 128 -10.25 -2.96 27.02
C GLN A 128 -10.76 -1.65 26.40
N ILE A 129 -9.96 -0.59 26.48
CA ILE A 129 -10.28 0.71 25.89
C ILE A 129 -10.34 0.61 24.36
N VAL A 130 -9.38 -0.08 23.75
CA VAL A 130 -9.39 -0.33 22.29
C VAL A 130 -10.64 -1.09 21.86
N GLN A 131 -11.12 -2.05 22.66
CA GLN A 131 -12.40 -2.70 22.38
C GLN A 131 -13.60 -1.74 22.42
N GLN A 132 -13.61 -0.80 23.38
CA GLN A 132 -14.64 0.23 23.45
C GLN A 132 -14.61 1.15 22.22
N TRP A 133 -13.43 1.60 21.81
CA TRP A 133 -13.25 2.43 20.61
C TRP A 133 -13.74 1.71 19.34
N ARG A 134 -13.42 0.43 19.20
CA ARG A 134 -13.90 -0.40 18.09
C ARG A 134 -15.43 -0.56 18.11
N GLN A 135 -16.03 -0.78 19.28
CA GLN A 135 -17.49 -0.87 19.41
C GLN A 135 -18.17 0.45 19.06
N HIS A 136 -17.50 1.58 19.28
CA HIS A 136 -17.97 2.90 18.87
C HIS A 136 -17.82 3.13 17.35
N GLY A 137 -17.01 2.34 16.67
CA GLY A 137 -16.81 2.41 15.22
C GLY A 137 -15.52 3.12 14.78
N TYR A 138 -14.64 3.47 15.72
CA TYR A 138 -13.34 4.05 15.38
C TYR A 138 -12.42 3.02 14.71
N THR A 139 -11.60 3.47 13.76
CA THR A 139 -10.57 2.66 13.13
C THR A 139 -9.35 2.55 14.04
N ILE A 140 -8.88 1.34 14.28
CA ILE A 140 -7.70 1.08 15.14
C ILE A 140 -6.46 0.86 14.26
N VAL A 141 -5.41 1.59 14.54
CA VAL A 141 -4.16 1.57 13.79
C VAL A 141 -3.02 1.14 14.70
N LEU A 142 -2.26 0.13 14.27
CA LEU A 142 -0.98 -0.21 14.89
C LEU A 142 0.11 0.57 14.18
N ASP A 143 0.76 1.47 14.91
CA ASP A 143 1.79 2.36 14.41
C ASP A 143 3.21 1.86 14.70
N ASP A 144 4.20 2.37 13.95
CA ASP A 144 5.64 2.05 14.06
C ASP A 144 5.98 0.55 13.85
N TYR A 145 5.15 -0.22 13.13
CA TYR A 145 5.36 -1.67 12.98
C TYR A 145 6.72 -1.99 12.35
N GLY A 146 7.53 -2.73 13.08
CA GLY A 146 8.89 -3.13 12.69
C GLY A 146 10.00 -2.35 13.39
N SER A 147 9.66 -1.37 14.24
CA SER A 147 10.65 -0.59 14.99
C SER A 147 11.14 -1.28 16.28
N GLY A 148 10.41 -2.28 16.82
CA GLY A 148 10.89 -2.91 18.04
C GLY A 148 10.07 -4.06 18.62
N TYR A 149 8.89 -3.82 19.14
CA TYR A 149 8.15 -4.80 19.97
C TYR A 149 7.00 -5.51 19.24
N ALA A 150 6.62 -5.10 18.02
CA ALA A 150 5.51 -5.73 17.35
C ALA A 150 5.85 -7.16 16.95
N SER A 151 4.96 -8.02 17.36
CA SER A 151 4.95 -9.42 16.99
C SER A 151 3.58 -9.78 16.40
N ALA A 152 3.48 -10.94 15.76
CA ALA A 152 2.19 -11.48 15.38
C ALA A 152 1.22 -11.58 16.58
N ALA A 153 1.75 -11.77 17.79
CA ALA A 153 0.94 -11.76 19.01
C ALA A 153 0.34 -10.39 19.33
N THR A 154 1.09 -9.30 19.06
CA THR A 154 0.58 -7.93 19.21
C THR A 154 -0.56 -7.67 18.23
N VAL A 155 -0.39 -8.07 16.96
CA VAL A 155 -1.44 -7.94 15.94
C VAL A 155 -2.70 -8.73 16.32
N LEU A 156 -2.55 -9.95 16.84
CA LEU A 156 -3.68 -10.76 17.29
C LEU A 156 -4.39 -10.15 18.51
N ALA A 157 -3.64 -9.61 19.48
CA ALA A 157 -4.21 -9.01 20.68
C ALA A 157 -4.92 -7.68 20.40
N LEU A 158 -4.30 -6.82 19.60
CA LEU A 158 -4.86 -5.52 19.23
C LEU A 158 -5.94 -5.64 18.16
N ALA A 159 -5.81 -6.63 17.25
CA ALA A 159 -6.64 -6.85 16.06
C ALA A 159 -6.86 -5.53 15.26
N PRO A 160 -5.81 -4.85 14.82
CA PRO A 160 -5.93 -3.53 14.19
C PRO A 160 -6.65 -3.63 12.84
N ASP A 161 -7.26 -2.52 12.41
CA ASP A 161 -7.83 -2.38 11.07
C ASP A 161 -6.74 -1.99 10.06
N ILE A 162 -5.70 -1.30 10.55
CA ILE A 162 -4.58 -0.81 9.74
C ILE A 162 -3.26 -1.04 10.48
N ILE A 163 -2.20 -1.37 9.74
CA ILE A 163 -0.83 -1.41 10.24
C ILE A 163 -0.01 -0.38 9.45
N LYS A 164 0.76 0.47 10.16
CA LYS A 164 1.72 1.39 9.54
C LYS A 164 3.10 0.78 9.65
N LEU A 165 3.73 0.51 8.51
CA LEU A 165 5.10 0.00 8.44
C LEU A 165 6.06 1.15 8.73
N ASP A 166 6.86 1.02 9.76
CA ASP A 166 7.87 2.01 10.12
C ASP A 166 8.86 2.25 8.97
N ARG A 167 9.40 3.45 8.92
CA ARG A 167 10.44 3.84 7.97
C ARG A 167 11.62 2.86 7.93
N LEU A 168 11.93 2.20 9.04
CA LEU A 168 13.00 1.19 9.08
C LEU A 168 12.79 0.08 8.04
N LEU A 169 11.54 -0.31 7.79
CA LEU A 169 11.19 -1.31 6.78
C LEU A 169 11.09 -0.71 5.38
N VAL A 170 10.73 0.59 5.27
CA VAL A 170 10.46 1.25 3.97
C VAL A 170 11.72 1.86 3.35
N ALA A 171 12.62 2.45 4.16
CA ALA A 171 13.83 3.08 3.65
C ALA A 171 14.72 2.09 2.89
N ASN A 172 15.09 2.43 1.63
CA ASN A 172 15.85 1.59 0.71
C ASN A 172 15.21 0.20 0.43
N LEU A 173 13.90 0.10 0.55
CA LEU A 173 13.14 -1.15 0.32
C LEU A 173 13.38 -1.70 -1.09
N ASP A 174 13.57 -0.85 -2.09
CA ASP A 174 13.86 -1.21 -3.48
C ASP A 174 15.20 -1.95 -3.64
N GLN A 175 16.14 -1.77 -2.71
CA GLN A 175 17.48 -2.36 -2.76
C GLN A 175 17.68 -3.51 -1.75
N ASP A 176 16.78 -3.69 -0.79
CA ASP A 176 16.93 -4.65 0.31
C ASP A 176 15.94 -5.81 0.20
N ARG A 177 16.43 -6.96 -0.29
CA ARG A 177 15.62 -8.17 -0.44
C ARG A 177 15.09 -8.73 0.89
N ALA A 178 15.80 -8.52 1.99
CA ALA A 178 15.34 -8.99 3.30
C ALA A 178 14.11 -8.19 3.74
N LYS A 179 14.15 -6.86 3.59
CA LYS A 179 13.00 -6.00 3.86
C LYS A 179 11.82 -6.31 2.94
N GLN A 180 12.07 -6.51 1.64
CA GLN A 180 11.04 -6.93 0.67
C GLN A 180 10.34 -8.21 1.12
N SER A 181 11.10 -9.22 1.57
CA SER A 181 10.55 -10.47 2.08
C SER A 181 9.72 -10.27 3.35
N ILE A 182 10.18 -9.42 4.26
CA ILE A 182 9.43 -9.09 5.49
C ILE A 182 8.12 -8.39 5.14
N VAL A 183 8.16 -7.32 4.33
CA VAL A 183 6.98 -6.56 3.92
C VAL A 183 5.99 -7.45 3.16
N SER A 184 6.48 -8.32 2.26
CA SER A 184 5.63 -9.31 1.58
C SER A 184 4.94 -10.26 2.56
N SER A 185 5.66 -10.75 3.56
CA SER A 185 5.10 -11.64 4.59
C SER A 185 4.05 -10.94 5.43
N VAL A 186 4.31 -9.68 5.82
CA VAL A 186 3.32 -8.84 6.55
C VAL A 186 2.07 -8.69 5.70
N ARG A 187 2.22 -8.34 4.41
CA ARG A 187 1.11 -8.16 3.49
C ARG A 187 0.28 -9.43 3.32
N ASP A 188 0.92 -10.60 3.25
CA ASP A 188 0.21 -11.85 3.03
C ASP A 188 -0.71 -12.19 4.22
N TYR A 189 -0.21 -12.15 5.46
CA TYR A 189 -1.06 -12.44 6.60
C TYR A 189 -2.09 -11.33 6.89
N THR A 190 -1.76 -10.07 6.62
CA THR A 190 -2.72 -8.95 6.81
C THR A 190 -3.87 -9.02 5.80
N ALA A 191 -3.59 -9.43 4.56
CA ALA A 191 -4.63 -9.63 3.54
C ALA A 191 -5.64 -10.71 3.96
N ASP A 192 -5.17 -11.80 4.54
CA ASP A 192 -6.03 -12.88 5.04
C ASP A 192 -6.92 -12.41 6.22
N LEU A 193 -6.44 -11.46 7.00
CA LEU A 193 -7.17 -10.88 8.14
C LEU A 193 -8.02 -9.65 7.76
N GLY A 194 -7.92 -9.15 6.53
CA GLY A 194 -8.62 -7.93 6.08
C GLY A 194 -8.00 -6.65 6.62
N ILE A 195 -6.78 -6.70 7.17
CA ILE A 195 -6.02 -5.55 7.69
C ILE A 195 -5.36 -4.81 6.54
N LYS A 196 -5.44 -3.47 6.54
CA LYS A 196 -4.79 -2.60 5.56
C LYS A 196 -3.38 -2.23 5.98
N ILE A 197 -2.53 -1.87 5.01
CA ILE A 197 -1.15 -1.48 5.29
C ILE A 197 -0.88 -0.07 4.76
N ILE A 198 -0.21 0.75 5.58
CA ILE A 198 0.39 2.04 5.21
C ILE A 198 1.90 1.88 5.24
N GLY A 199 2.60 2.25 4.17
CA GLY A 199 4.06 2.38 4.19
C GLY A 199 4.47 3.79 4.56
N GLU A 200 5.27 3.94 5.61
CA GLU A 200 5.70 5.23 6.11
C GLU A 200 7.09 5.66 5.66
N GLY A 201 7.33 6.97 5.69
CA GLY A 201 8.65 7.52 5.42
C GLY A 201 9.12 7.31 3.98
N ILE A 202 8.21 7.27 3.01
CA ILE A 202 8.55 7.21 1.58
C ILE A 202 9.29 8.49 1.21
N GLU A 203 10.56 8.40 0.84
CA GLU A 203 11.40 9.53 0.45
C GLU A 203 11.79 9.52 -1.01
N THR A 204 11.66 8.37 -1.69
CA THR A 204 12.05 8.21 -3.10
C THR A 204 10.94 7.56 -3.92
N GLU A 205 10.98 7.81 -5.23
CA GLU A 205 10.09 7.15 -6.18
C GLU A 205 10.30 5.63 -6.22
N SER A 206 11.54 5.16 -6.04
CA SER A 206 11.86 3.73 -6.05
C SER A 206 11.24 3.00 -4.84
N GLU A 207 11.27 3.60 -3.65
CA GLU A 207 10.58 3.07 -2.46
C GLU A 207 9.07 3.00 -2.69
N TYR A 208 8.46 4.08 -3.23
CA TYR A 208 7.05 4.10 -3.60
C TYR A 208 6.70 2.97 -4.58
N ARG A 209 7.47 2.82 -5.67
CA ARG A 209 7.24 1.77 -6.66
C ARG A 209 7.34 0.38 -6.05
N MET A 210 8.33 0.14 -5.19
CA MET A 210 8.49 -1.14 -4.52
C MET A 210 7.32 -1.45 -3.57
N LEU A 211 6.85 -0.49 -2.78
CA LEU A 211 5.66 -0.66 -1.94
C LEU A 211 4.43 -1.02 -2.77
N LYS A 212 4.27 -0.36 -3.92
CA LYS A 212 3.18 -0.65 -4.87
C LYS A 212 3.30 -2.06 -5.46
N GLU A 213 4.50 -2.50 -5.85
CA GLU A 213 4.77 -3.86 -6.32
C GLU A 213 4.45 -4.90 -5.26
N LEU A 214 4.78 -4.62 -4.00
CA LEU A 214 4.44 -5.45 -2.84
C LEU A 214 2.97 -5.35 -2.43
N GLN A 215 2.15 -4.59 -3.17
CA GLN A 215 0.71 -4.43 -2.95
C GLN A 215 0.36 -3.85 -1.57
N VAL A 216 1.18 -2.96 -1.05
CA VAL A 216 0.85 -2.13 0.10
C VAL A 216 -0.28 -1.17 -0.31
N ASP A 217 -1.29 -0.99 0.56
CA ASP A 217 -2.52 -0.27 0.22
C ASP A 217 -2.29 1.24 0.14
N PHE A 218 -1.62 1.80 1.15
CA PHE A 218 -1.46 3.24 1.32
C PHE A 218 -0.01 3.61 1.57
N GLY A 219 0.31 4.88 1.41
CA GLY A 219 1.64 5.39 1.69
C GLY A 219 1.65 6.81 2.23
N GLN A 220 2.69 7.11 2.99
CA GLN A 220 2.97 8.40 3.58
C GLN A 220 4.47 8.67 3.56
N GLY A 221 4.87 9.90 3.27
CA GLY A 221 6.30 10.26 3.26
C GLY A 221 6.59 11.55 2.52
N TYR A 222 7.83 12.01 2.61
CA TYR A 222 8.25 13.30 2.06
C TYR A 222 8.28 13.31 0.53
N TRP A 223 8.36 12.18 -0.10
CA TRP A 223 8.23 12.07 -1.55
C TRP A 223 6.80 12.40 -2.00
N LEU A 224 5.79 12.00 -1.24
CA LEU A 224 4.40 12.35 -1.48
C LEU A 224 4.13 13.80 -1.06
N ALA A 225 4.22 14.08 0.24
CA ALA A 225 4.10 15.43 0.78
C ALA A 225 4.73 15.54 2.16
N ARG A 226 5.27 16.72 2.46
CA ARG A 226 5.68 17.06 3.83
C ARG A 226 4.48 17.47 4.67
N PRO A 227 4.53 17.26 6.00
CA PRO A 227 3.53 17.83 6.91
C PRO A 227 3.40 19.34 6.71
N SER A 228 2.17 19.83 6.61
CA SER A 228 1.85 21.25 6.36
C SER A 228 0.72 21.72 7.27
N PRO A 229 0.70 23.03 7.69
CA PRO A 229 -0.42 23.60 8.41
C PRO A 229 -1.74 23.52 7.62
N THR A 230 -1.65 23.59 6.30
CA THR A 230 -2.78 23.44 5.38
C THR A 230 -2.71 22.06 4.75
N PRO A 231 -3.73 21.20 4.93
CA PRO A 231 -3.72 19.87 4.34
C PRO A 231 -3.75 19.96 2.81
N SER A 232 -3.07 19.04 2.15
CA SER A 232 -3.20 18.86 0.70
C SER A 232 -4.56 18.23 0.42
N LEU A 233 -5.31 18.82 -0.50
CA LEU A 233 -6.63 18.31 -0.92
C LEU A 233 -6.61 17.78 -2.34
N SER A 234 -5.45 17.86 -3.00
CA SER A 234 -5.27 17.46 -4.40
C SER A 234 -4.96 15.97 -4.50
N HIS A 235 -5.48 15.34 -5.53
CA HIS A 235 -5.01 14.04 -5.99
C HIS A 235 -3.51 14.11 -6.29
N PHE A 236 -2.75 13.11 -5.86
CA PHE A 236 -1.33 13.01 -6.18
C PHE A 236 -1.15 12.39 -7.56
N ASP A 237 -0.49 13.12 -8.46
CA ASP A 237 0.02 12.54 -9.68
C ASP A 237 1.23 11.67 -9.31
N LEU A 238 0.97 10.40 -9.06
CA LEU A 238 1.99 9.42 -8.67
C LEU A 238 2.89 9.02 -9.84
N GLY A 239 2.97 9.83 -10.92
CA GLY A 239 3.66 9.44 -12.14
C GLY A 239 3.08 8.13 -12.70
N ILE A 240 1.84 7.82 -12.31
CA ILE A 240 1.02 6.85 -12.98
C ILE A 240 0.79 7.49 -14.35
N THR A 241 1.78 7.36 -15.23
CA THR A 241 1.51 7.50 -16.64
C THR A 241 0.27 6.66 -16.83
N GLN A 242 -0.79 7.27 -17.35
CA GLN A 242 -2.12 6.69 -17.56
C GLN A 242 -2.09 5.38 -18.38
N GLU A 243 -0.89 4.85 -18.64
CA GLU A 243 -0.67 3.64 -19.41
C GLU A 243 -1.28 2.38 -18.78
N PHE A 244 -1.49 2.34 -17.46
CA PHE A 244 -2.03 1.11 -16.84
C PHE A 244 -3.24 1.29 -15.90
N ALA A 245 -3.42 2.42 -15.23
CA ALA A 245 -4.66 2.65 -14.46
C ALA A 245 -5.88 2.78 -15.38
N SER A 246 -5.67 3.27 -16.59
CA SER A 246 -6.70 3.29 -17.63
C SER A 246 -7.00 1.91 -18.21
N ALA A 247 -6.13 0.91 -18.08
CA ALA A 247 -6.41 -0.45 -18.58
C ALA A 247 -7.48 -1.19 -17.76
N THR A 248 -7.72 -0.81 -16.50
CA THR A 248 -8.77 -1.42 -15.67
C THR A 248 -10.10 -0.65 -15.68
N ASN A 249 -10.08 0.65 -16.05
CA ASN A 249 -11.28 1.50 -16.13
C ASN A 249 -11.52 2.11 -17.51
N LEU A 250 -10.85 1.58 -18.56
CA LEU A 250 -11.12 2.02 -19.91
C LEU A 250 -12.54 1.60 -20.30
N THR A 251 -13.42 2.57 -20.25
CA THR A 251 -14.65 2.50 -21.03
C THR A 251 -14.23 2.39 -22.49
N HIS A 252 -14.37 1.19 -23.07
CA HIS A 252 -14.15 0.98 -24.49
C HIS A 252 -14.89 2.06 -25.29
N PRO A 253 -14.23 2.70 -26.26
CA PRO A 253 -14.95 3.49 -27.25
C PRO A 253 -16.05 2.59 -27.80
N LYS A 254 -17.29 3.08 -27.80
CA LYS A 254 -18.42 2.32 -28.31
C LYS A 254 -18.08 1.82 -29.72
N GLY A 255 -18.02 0.51 -29.89
CA GLY A 255 -17.83 -0.14 -31.19
C GLY A 255 -16.53 -0.92 -31.41
N LEU A 256 -15.54 -0.85 -30.51
CA LEU A 256 -14.33 -1.68 -30.62
C LEU A 256 -14.46 -2.98 -29.81
N HIS A 257 -13.99 -4.09 -30.38
CA HIS A 257 -13.92 -5.34 -29.64
C HIS A 257 -12.90 -5.20 -28.48
N PRO A 258 -13.18 -5.68 -27.26
CA PRO A 258 -12.29 -5.52 -26.11
C PRO A 258 -10.83 -5.90 -26.38
N PHE A 259 -10.59 -6.98 -27.11
CA PHE A 259 -9.23 -7.41 -27.45
C PHE A 259 -8.48 -6.44 -28.38
N ASP A 260 -9.18 -5.68 -29.25
CA ASP A 260 -8.53 -4.73 -30.16
C ASP A 260 -7.92 -3.57 -29.40
N PHE A 261 -8.58 -3.15 -28.31
CA PHE A 261 -8.06 -2.14 -27.41
C PHE A 261 -6.78 -2.61 -26.70
N TYR A 262 -6.83 -3.77 -26.03
CA TYR A 262 -5.66 -4.32 -25.35
C TYR A 262 -4.55 -4.69 -26.33
N ARG A 263 -4.88 -5.10 -27.54
CA ARG A 263 -3.91 -5.32 -28.62
C ARG A 263 -3.14 -4.05 -28.93
N ALA A 264 -3.82 -2.91 -29.13
CA ALA A 264 -3.17 -1.64 -29.39
C ALA A 264 -2.25 -1.21 -28.22
N ALA A 265 -2.72 -1.39 -26.97
CA ALA A 265 -1.94 -1.05 -25.77
C ALA A 265 -0.66 -1.88 -25.64
N ILE A 266 -0.68 -3.19 -25.87
CA ILE A 266 0.52 -4.02 -25.76
C ILE A 266 1.50 -3.81 -26.92
N PHE A 267 1.01 -3.43 -28.12
CA PHE A 267 1.86 -3.26 -29.30
C PHE A 267 2.87 -2.12 -29.15
N SER A 268 2.53 -1.06 -28.40
CA SER A 268 3.42 0.05 -28.07
C SER A 268 4.31 -0.21 -26.85
N SER A 269 4.07 -1.30 -26.11
CA SER A 269 4.80 -1.64 -24.90
C SER A 269 6.14 -2.32 -25.19
N SER A 270 7.20 -1.91 -24.48
CA SER A 270 8.49 -2.60 -24.47
C SER A 270 8.50 -3.85 -23.58
N ILE A 271 7.44 -4.09 -22.82
CA ILE A 271 7.32 -5.28 -21.96
C ILE A 271 6.84 -6.45 -22.82
N PRO A 272 7.58 -7.57 -22.88
CA PRO A 272 7.14 -8.78 -23.57
C PRO A 272 5.78 -9.24 -23.08
N SER A 273 4.78 -9.28 -23.97
CA SER A 273 3.39 -9.50 -23.59
C SER A 273 2.61 -10.25 -24.65
N TYR A 274 1.64 -11.07 -24.21
CA TYR A 274 0.63 -11.63 -25.10
C TYR A 274 -0.74 -11.69 -24.43
N ILE A 275 -1.78 -11.77 -25.26
CA ILE A 275 -3.17 -11.84 -24.83
C ILE A 275 -3.75 -13.20 -25.26
N VAL A 276 -4.50 -13.82 -24.35
CA VAL A 276 -5.29 -15.03 -24.65
C VAL A 276 -6.78 -14.79 -24.41
N ASP A 277 -7.60 -15.51 -25.18
CA ASP A 277 -9.04 -15.64 -24.91
C ASP A 277 -9.31 -16.64 -23.77
N ARG A 278 -10.58 -16.80 -23.39
CA ARG A 278 -10.99 -17.78 -22.35
C ARG A 278 -10.66 -19.24 -22.71
N ARG A 279 -10.47 -19.54 -23.99
CA ARG A 279 -10.06 -20.86 -24.49
C ARG A 279 -8.54 -21.01 -24.54
N ARG A 280 -7.82 -19.99 -24.03
CA ARG A 280 -6.37 -19.90 -24.05
C ARG A 280 -5.77 -19.91 -25.48
N THR A 281 -6.50 -19.36 -26.43
CA THR A 281 -5.97 -19.07 -27.76
C THR A 281 -5.29 -17.71 -27.70
N ILE A 282 -4.07 -17.61 -28.21
CA ILE A 282 -3.32 -16.36 -28.29
C ILE A 282 -3.98 -15.47 -29.33
N VAL A 283 -4.51 -14.33 -28.91
CA VAL A 283 -5.21 -13.36 -29.77
C VAL A 283 -4.34 -12.16 -30.12
N ALA A 284 -3.29 -11.91 -29.35
CA ALA A 284 -2.31 -10.87 -29.63
C ALA A 284 -0.95 -11.23 -29.01
N TRP A 285 0.11 -10.72 -29.63
CA TRP A 285 1.50 -10.98 -29.30
C TRP A 285 2.31 -9.75 -29.70
N ASN A 286 3.04 -9.12 -28.76
CA ASN A 286 3.75 -7.89 -29.09
C ASN A 286 5.20 -8.12 -29.59
N PRO A 287 5.82 -7.12 -30.23
CA PRO A 287 7.19 -7.24 -30.74
C PRO A 287 8.23 -7.58 -29.67
N ALA A 288 8.05 -7.10 -28.43
CA ALA A 288 8.95 -7.41 -27.32
C ALA A 288 8.88 -8.91 -26.95
N ALA A 289 7.71 -9.52 -27.01
CA ALA A 289 7.55 -10.97 -26.81
C ALA A 289 8.19 -11.77 -27.94
N VAL A 290 8.11 -11.29 -29.19
CA VAL A 290 8.86 -11.87 -30.33
C VAL A 290 10.35 -11.86 -30.03
N ALA A 291 10.89 -10.73 -29.59
CA ALA A 291 12.32 -10.60 -29.27
C ALA A 291 12.76 -11.52 -28.11
N LEU A 292 11.91 -11.65 -27.07
CA LEU A 292 12.22 -12.50 -25.92
C LEU A 292 12.19 -13.98 -26.26
N ILE A 293 11.15 -14.43 -26.97
CA ILE A 293 10.82 -15.85 -27.13
C ILE A 293 11.29 -16.38 -28.51
N GLY A 294 11.41 -15.49 -29.50
CA GLY A 294 11.99 -15.78 -30.80
C GLY A 294 11.01 -16.35 -31.84
N TYR A 295 9.72 -16.45 -31.55
CA TYR A 295 8.70 -16.82 -32.54
C TYR A 295 8.12 -15.55 -33.19
N GLU A 296 7.99 -15.49 -34.51
CA GLU A 296 7.47 -14.32 -35.21
C GLU A 296 5.99 -14.02 -34.85
N SER A 297 5.17 -15.04 -34.74
CA SER A 297 3.80 -14.93 -34.23
C SER A 297 3.26 -16.28 -33.78
N LEU A 298 2.57 -16.25 -32.66
CA LEU A 298 1.81 -17.40 -32.12
C LEU A 298 0.31 -17.13 -32.12
N THR A 299 -0.15 -16.04 -32.76
CA THR A 299 -1.57 -15.68 -32.84
C THR A 299 -2.39 -16.81 -33.48
N GLY A 300 -3.50 -17.15 -32.88
CA GLY A 300 -4.35 -18.28 -33.27
C GLY A 300 -3.95 -19.62 -32.65
N GLN A 301 -2.77 -19.75 -32.06
CA GLN A 301 -2.35 -20.99 -31.42
C GLN A 301 -2.76 -21.04 -29.94
N LYS A 302 -2.80 -22.24 -29.38
CA LYS A 302 -3.02 -22.41 -27.94
C LYS A 302 -1.76 -22.09 -27.16
N CYS A 303 -1.87 -21.35 -26.04
CA CYS A 303 -0.75 -21.06 -25.17
C CYS A 303 -0.23 -22.31 -24.41
N PHE A 304 -0.90 -23.46 -24.57
CA PHE A 304 -0.54 -24.76 -23.98
C PHE A 304 -0.39 -25.82 -25.08
N GLY A 305 0.37 -26.85 -24.80
CA GLY A 305 0.42 -28.02 -25.66
C GLY A 305 1.49 -28.02 -26.77
N GLY A 306 2.61 -27.33 -26.56
CA GLY A 306 3.76 -27.49 -27.46
C GLY A 306 4.69 -26.29 -27.58
N THR A 307 4.18 -25.12 -27.92
CA THR A 307 5.05 -24.00 -28.31
C THR A 307 5.52 -23.18 -27.09
N LEU A 308 4.64 -22.89 -26.13
CA LEU A 308 4.95 -22.09 -24.93
C LEU A 308 4.92 -22.92 -23.64
N LEU A 309 5.04 -24.23 -23.70
CA LEU A 309 4.89 -25.11 -22.54
C LEU A 309 5.59 -24.56 -21.29
N HIS A 310 4.84 -23.81 -20.51
CA HIS A 310 5.33 -23.23 -19.27
C HIS A 310 5.59 -24.36 -18.26
N GLN A 311 6.73 -24.25 -17.59
CA GLN A 311 7.14 -25.19 -16.55
C GLN A 311 7.50 -24.39 -15.31
N ASN A 312 7.40 -25.05 -14.15
CA ASN A 312 7.99 -24.51 -12.93
C ASN A 312 9.52 -24.70 -12.93
N PRO A 313 10.26 -24.14 -11.97
CA PRO A 313 11.72 -24.28 -11.89
C PRO A 313 12.19 -25.76 -11.87
N GLU A 314 11.38 -26.66 -11.34
CA GLU A 314 11.65 -28.10 -11.24
C GLU A 314 11.39 -28.83 -12.58
N GLY A 315 10.92 -28.12 -13.62
CA GLY A 315 10.70 -28.65 -14.94
C GLY A 315 9.34 -29.33 -15.17
N HIS A 316 8.42 -29.23 -14.21
CA HIS A 316 7.07 -29.78 -14.37
C HIS A 316 6.18 -28.81 -15.15
N ALA A 317 5.42 -29.35 -16.11
CA ALA A 317 4.49 -28.55 -16.89
C ALA A 317 3.35 -28.00 -16.03
N ILE A 318 3.23 -26.66 -15.98
CA ILE A 318 2.22 -25.98 -15.16
C ILE A 318 0.93 -25.68 -15.94
N CYS A 319 0.95 -25.81 -17.26
CA CYS A 319 -0.17 -25.41 -18.15
C CYS A 319 -1.49 -26.16 -17.92
N PHE A 320 -1.47 -27.31 -17.26
CA PHE A 320 -2.66 -28.17 -17.12
C PHE A 320 -3.34 -28.07 -15.76
N ARG A 321 -2.60 -28.03 -14.67
CA ARG A 321 -3.17 -28.06 -13.31
C ARG A 321 -2.95 -26.77 -12.50
N THR A 322 -1.85 -26.09 -12.73
CA THR A 322 -1.40 -24.94 -11.92
C THR A 322 -1.12 -23.71 -12.80
N CYS A 323 -1.84 -23.58 -13.90
CA CYS A 323 -1.62 -22.49 -14.87
C CYS A 323 -2.03 -21.14 -14.27
N PRO A 324 -1.09 -20.19 -14.12
CA PRO A 324 -1.39 -18.86 -13.59
C PRO A 324 -2.44 -18.10 -14.42
N LEU A 325 -2.45 -18.24 -15.75
CA LEU A 325 -3.48 -17.66 -16.62
C LEU A 325 -4.89 -18.14 -16.26
N VAL A 326 -5.03 -19.45 -15.99
CA VAL A 326 -6.33 -20.01 -15.60
C VAL A 326 -6.74 -19.48 -14.23
N TRP A 327 -5.81 -19.37 -13.30
CA TRP A 327 -6.10 -18.84 -11.97
C TRP A 327 -6.50 -17.37 -12.03
N GLY A 328 -5.75 -16.52 -12.76
CA GLY A 328 -6.08 -15.10 -12.91
C GLY A 328 -7.48 -14.90 -13.49
N MET A 329 -7.84 -15.68 -14.55
CA MET A 329 -9.17 -15.62 -15.14
C MET A 329 -10.27 -16.13 -14.21
N ALA A 330 -10.01 -17.22 -13.47
CA ALA A 330 -11.00 -17.86 -12.59
C ALA A 330 -11.23 -17.03 -11.30
N ARG A 331 -10.16 -16.54 -10.71
CA ARG A 331 -10.20 -15.74 -9.46
C ARG A 331 -10.54 -14.28 -9.74
N ARG A 332 -10.58 -13.87 -10.99
CA ARG A 332 -10.92 -12.51 -11.43
C ARG A 332 -10.00 -11.45 -10.82
N ARG A 333 -8.73 -11.75 -10.62
CA ARG A 333 -7.73 -10.83 -10.07
C ARG A 333 -6.39 -10.98 -10.79
N ILE A 334 -5.50 -9.99 -10.59
CA ILE A 334 -4.13 -10.07 -11.05
C ILE A 334 -3.44 -11.22 -10.30
N GLU A 335 -2.70 -12.04 -11.02
CA GLU A 335 -1.93 -13.15 -10.47
C GLU A 335 -0.44 -12.99 -10.84
N GLY A 336 0.44 -13.23 -9.89
CA GLY A 336 1.89 -13.15 -10.08
C GLY A 336 2.56 -12.08 -9.20
N PRO A 337 3.88 -11.92 -9.34
CA PRO A 337 4.73 -12.60 -10.35
C PRO A 337 4.95 -14.08 -10.05
N HIS A 338 4.88 -14.92 -11.10
CA HIS A 338 5.21 -16.34 -11.03
C HIS A 338 6.47 -16.64 -11.85
N LEU A 339 7.40 -17.38 -11.28
CA LEU A 339 8.56 -17.85 -12.04
C LEU A 339 8.12 -18.96 -13.00
N VAL A 340 8.29 -18.72 -14.28
CA VAL A 340 8.01 -19.69 -15.34
C VAL A 340 9.24 -19.93 -16.19
N SER A 341 9.39 -21.14 -16.68
CA SER A 341 10.37 -21.52 -17.68
C SER A 341 9.64 -21.90 -18.95
N PHE A 342 10.09 -21.41 -20.09
CA PHE A 342 9.53 -21.72 -21.41
C PHE A 342 10.64 -22.00 -22.43
N ARG A 343 10.30 -22.61 -23.56
CA ARG A 343 11.25 -22.91 -24.62
C ARG A 343 11.18 -21.83 -25.70
N GLY A 344 12.28 -21.17 -25.98
CA GLY A 344 12.39 -20.26 -27.12
C GLY A 344 12.42 -20.99 -28.46
N SER A 345 12.29 -20.23 -29.57
CA SER A 345 12.39 -20.78 -30.94
C SER A 345 13.76 -21.41 -31.23
N ASP A 346 14.79 -20.97 -30.52
CA ASP A 346 16.16 -21.51 -30.55
C ASP A 346 16.31 -22.84 -29.80
N GLY A 347 15.23 -23.38 -29.26
CA GLY A 347 15.20 -24.59 -28.46
C GLY A 347 15.75 -24.44 -27.04
N ARG A 348 16.29 -23.28 -26.68
CA ARG A 348 16.82 -23.02 -25.33
C ARG A 348 15.72 -22.73 -24.34
N ARG A 349 15.94 -23.11 -23.11
CA ARG A 349 15.06 -22.73 -22.00
C ARG A 349 15.37 -21.30 -21.56
N LYS A 350 14.32 -20.53 -21.37
CA LYS A 350 14.36 -19.16 -20.84
C LYS A 350 13.46 -19.08 -19.62
N ASN A 351 13.92 -18.35 -18.62
CA ASN A 351 13.17 -18.10 -17.39
C ASN A 351 12.68 -16.66 -17.36
N ALA A 352 11.47 -16.45 -16.92
CA ALA A 352 10.90 -15.13 -16.70
C ALA A 352 9.96 -15.13 -15.51
N LEU A 353 9.78 -13.98 -14.91
CA LEU A 353 8.66 -13.73 -14.00
C LEU A 353 7.46 -13.32 -14.85
N THR A 354 6.30 -13.95 -14.62
CA THR A 354 5.08 -13.61 -15.34
C THR A 354 4.02 -13.04 -14.42
N THR A 355 3.36 -11.97 -14.89
CA THR A 355 2.19 -11.38 -14.25
C THR A 355 1.00 -11.50 -15.19
N ILE A 356 -0.13 -11.92 -14.66
CA ILE A 356 -1.36 -12.16 -15.41
C ILE A 356 -2.42 -11.13 -15.01
N PHE A 357 -2.99 -10.48 -16.00
CA PHE A 357 -4.05 -9.48 -15.84
C PHE A 357 -5.32 -10.01 -16.52
N PRO A 358 -6.40 -10.30 -15.79
CA PRO A 358 -7.66 -10.69 -16.41
C PRO A 358 -8.24 -9.55 -17.24
N ILE A 359 -8.72 -9.86 -18.45
CA ILE A 359 -9.35 -8.91 -19.36
C ILE A 359 -10.87 -9.05 -19.22
N TRP A 360 -11.53 -7.93 -18.99
CA TRP A 360 -12.97 -7.83 -18.75
C TRP A 360 -13.70 -7.28 -19.98
N ASP A 361 -14.88 -7.79 -20.21
CA ASP A 361 -15.87 -7.11 -21.04
C ASP A 361 -16.61 -6.07 -20.19
N ALA A 362 -16.47 -4.80 -20.55
CA ALA A 362 -17.02 -3.68 -19.80
C ALA A 362 -18.56 -3.69 -19.69
N HIS A 363 -19.26 -4.30 -20.66
CA HIS A 363 -20.72 -4.36 -20.70
C HIS A 363 -21.26 -5.53 -19.87
N THR A 364 -20.63 -6.69 -20.00
CA THR A 364 -21.11 -7.92 -19.34
C THR A 364 -20.47 -8.19 -18.01
N GLN A 365 -19.43 -7.44 -17.64
CA GLN A 365 -18.62 -7.64 -16.43
C GLN A 365 -18.05 -9.08 -16.32
N ARG A 366 -17.85 -9.73 -17.46
CA ARG A 366 -17.29 -11.09 -17.54
C ARG A 366 -15.84 -11.05 -17.97
N VAL A 367 -15.02 -11.91 -17.38
CA VAL A 367 -13.67 -12.14 -17.88
C VAL A 367 -13.75 -12.80 -19.25
N ILE A 368 -13.15 -12.18 -20.25
CA ILE A 368 -13.13 -12.67 -21.64
C ILE A 368 -11.79 -13.23 -22.05
N GLY A 369 -10.73 -12.97 -21.27
CA GLY A 369 -9.38 -13.44 -21.54
C GLY A 369 -8.42 -12.98 -20.46
N ALA A 370 -7.13 -13.05 -20.77
CA ALA A 370 -6.06 -12.53 -19.90
C ALA A 370 -4.89 -12.01 -20.74
N LEU A 371 -4.22 -10.99 -20.20
CA LEU A 371 -2.91 -10.51 -20.63
C LEU A 371 -1.85 -11.17 -19.76
N GLU A 372 -0.81 -11.74 -20.35
CA GLU A 372 0.38 -12.21 -19.65
C GLU A 372 1.58 -11.35 -20.05
N GLN A 373 2.29 -10.84 -19.04
CA GLN A 373 3.50 -10.04 -19.20
C GLN A 373 4.70 -10.79 -18.63
N PHE A 374 5.84 -10.70 -19.32
CA PHE A 374 7.09 -11.31 -18.92
C PHE A 374 8.06 -10.25 -18.44
N HIS A 375 8.65 -10.47 -17.28
CA HIS A 375 9.69 -9.63 -16.72
C HIS A 375 11.02 -10.41 -16.66
N PRO A 376 12.16 -9.76 -16.81
CA PRO A 376 13.44 -10.42 -16.71
C PRO A 376 13.58 -11.16 -15.38
N TRP A 377 14.06 -12.41 -15.44
CA TRP A 377 14.45 -13.14 -14.25
C TRP A 377 15.88 -12.73 -13.87
N PRO A 378 16.12 -12.19 -12.63
CA PRO A 378 17.44 -11.74 -12.21
C PRO A 378 18.41 -12.87 -11.82
N GLY A 379 17.97 -14.14 -11.89
CA GLY A 379 18.82 -15.30 -11.62
C GLY A 379 19.84 -15.55 -12.72
N ARG A 380 20.99 -16.18 -12.38
CA ARG A 380 22.00 -16.56 -13.37
C ARG A 380 21.38 -17.55 -14.37
N GLU A 381 21.55 -17.27 -15.65
CA GLU A 381 21.35 -18.28 -16.70
C GLU A 381 22.38 -19.41 -16.47
N ASN A 382 21.88 -20.64 -16.29
CA ASN A 382 22.73 -21.84 -16.32
C ASN A 382 22.95 -22.30 -17.73
#